data_e95336d175dd5c6c4b244c229361a6cb
#
_entry.id   e95336d175dd5c6c4b244c229361a6cb
#
_cell.length_a   1.000
_cell.length_b   1.000
_cell.length_c   1.000
_cell.angle_alpha   90.00
_cell.angle_beta   90.00
_cell.angle_gamma   90.00
#
_symmetry.space_group_name_H-M   'P 1'
#
loop_
_entity.id
_entity.type
_entity.pdbx_description
1 polymer ?
#
loop_
_entity_poly.entity_id
_entity_poly.type
_entity_poly.pdbx_seq_one_letter_code
_entity_poly.pdbx_strand_id
1 'polypeptide(L)'
;MVLTKRQKQVLDFLKTFLEEKGYSPSFEEIAEGLKDKRFGGKKLTSLATVHKHIGTLERKGFLRRGYNQSRSIEITPLPKPGREHMIERAVELPLVGRIAAGQPLEALEDKQTISLGDFVRSQNVFVLQVKGDSMRDDHILDGDYVVIEQSHVANPGEIVVALIGGDEATLKRFYREGPGKVRLQPANSQMEPIVVPAADVKIQGKVIGVLRKY
;
A
#
# COMPACT_ATOMS: atom_id res chain seq x y z
N MET A 1 20.06 -5.14 6.69
CA MET A 1 20.51 -4.71 8.05
C MET A 1 20.60 -5.91 8.99
N VAL A 2 21.69 -6.06 9.72
CA VAL A 2 21.90 -7.21 10.62
C VAL A 2 21.43 -6.86 12.02
N LEU A 3 20.61 -7.73 12.63
CA LEU A 3 20.22 -7.62 14.04
C LEU A 3 21.29 -8.22 14.95
N THR A 4 21.56 -7.57 16.07
CA THR A 4 22.37 -8.22 17.12
C THR A 4 21.60 -9.37 17.74
N LYS A 5 22.30 -10.33 18.35
CA LYS A 5 21.68 -11.48 19.04
C LYS A 5 20.56 -11.04 20.00
N ARG A 6 20.78 -9.94 20.73
CA ARG A 6 19.81 -9.42 21.71
C ARG A 6 18.60 -8.73 21.04
N GLN A 7 18.82 -8.01 19.98
CA GLN A 7 17.74 -7.40 19.19
C GLN A 7 16.83 -8.48 18.56
N LYS A 8 17.44 -9.58 18.09
CA LYS A 8 16.68 -10.72 17.56
C LYS A 8 15.82 -11.35 18.66
N GLN A 9 16.36 -11.59 19.85
CA GLN A 9 15.63 -12.13 20.98
C GLN A 9 14.44 -11.26 21.39
N VAL A 10 14.60 -9.93 21.42
CA VAL A 10 13.50 -8.99 21.70
C VAL A 10 12.42 -9.09 20.61
N LEU A 11 12.81 -9.13 19.35
CA LEU A 11 11.87 -9.23 18.22
C LEU A 11 11.11 -10.58 18.23
N ASP A 12 11.81 -11.68 18.50
CA ASP A 12 11.19 -13.01 18.57
C ASP A 12 10.19 -13.09 19.73
N PHE A 13 10.53 -12.52 20.90
CA PHE A 13 9.60 -12.40 22.02
C PHE A 13 8.35 -11.61 21.64
N LEU A 14 8.50 -10.44 21.00
CA LEU A 14 7.36 -9.62 20.58
C LEU A 14 6.42 -10.38 19.64
N LYS A 15 6.97 -11.15 18.69
CA LYS A 15 6.18 -11.97 17.75
C LYS A 15 5.36 -13.01 18.50
N THR A 16 6.02 -13.81 19.33
CA THR A 16 5.37 -14.88 20.09
C THR A 16 4.31 -14.32 21.04
N PHE A 17 4.60 -13.19 21.71
CA PHE A 17 3.65 -12.56 22.63
C PHE A 17 2.39 -12.05 21.91
N LEU A 18 2.56 -11.41 20.75
CA LEU A 18 1.43 -10.95 19.93
C LEU A 18 0.59 -12.11 19.40
N GLU A 19 1.23 -13.21 18.98
CA GLU A 19 0.54 -14.42 18.52
C GLU A 19 -0.24 -15.12 19.65
N GLU A 20 0.37 -15.21 20.84
CA GLU A 20 -0.23 -15.90 22.00
C GLU A 20 -1.29 -15.06 22.72
N LYS A 21 -1.12 -13.75 22.81
CA LYS A 21 -1.96 -12.85 23.62
C LYS A 21 -2.92 -11.97 22.82
N GLY A 22 -2.63 -11.71 21.53
CA GLY A 22 -3.46 -10.86 20.68
C GLY A 22 -3.35 -9.36 20.94
N TYR A 23 -2.46 -8.92 21.83
CA TYR A 23 -2.21 -7.50 22.12
C TYR A 23 -0.72 -7.23 22.35
N SER A 24 -0.30 -5.97 22.23
CA SER A 24 1.08 -5.55 22.36
C SER A 24 1.55 -5.54 23.83
N PRO A 25 2.74 -6.10 24.14
CA PRO A 25 3.28 -6.11 25.52
C PRO A 25 3.71 -4.72 25.98
N SER A 26 3.66 -4.50 27.31
CA SER A 26 4.31 -3.37 27.96
C SER A 26 5.83 -3.57 28.01
N PHE A 27 6.57 -2.50 28.29
CA PHE A 27 8.04 -2.60 28.44
C PHE A 27 8.47 -3.48 29.62
N GLU A 28 7.64 -3.56 30.66
CA GLU A 28 7.86 -4.45 31.81
C GLU A 28 7.64 -5.90 31.42
N GLU A 29 6.59 -6.21 30.67
CA GLU A 29 6.31 -7.54 30.13
C GLU A 29 7.43 -8.00 29.17
N ILE A 30 8.00 -7.09 28.38
CA ILE A 30 9.16 -7.38 27.53
C ILE A 30 10.39 -7.69 28.39
N ALA A 31 10.66 -6.87 29.41
CA ALA A 31 11.80 -7.06 30.30
C ALA A 31 11.75 -8.41 31.02
N GLU A 32 10.56 -8.76 31.51
CA GLU A 32 10.32 -10.01 32.24
C GLU A 32 10.30 -11.22 31.31
N GLY A 33 9.62 -11.13 30.15
CA GLY A 33 9.49 -12.24 29.20
C GLY A 33 10.82 -12.72 28.62
N LEU A 34 11.83 -11.86 28.57
CA LEU A 34 13.18 -12.24 28.14
C LEU A 34 13.93 -13.12 29.10
N LYS A 35 13.40 -13.39 30.32
CA LYS A 35 13.92 -14.44 31.26
C LYS A 35 13.65 -15.83 30.70
N ASP A 36 12.64 -16.02 29.88
CA ASP A 36 12.37 -17.32 29.27
C ASP A 36 13.56 -17.77 28.42
N LYS A 37 13.97 -19.04 28.62
CA LYS A 37 15.10 -19.65 27.89
C LYS A 37 14.90 -19.59 26.38
N ARG A 38 13.66 -19.61 25.89
CA ARG A 38 13.30 -19.44 24.48
C ARG A 38 13.84 -18.13 23.89
N PHE A 39 13.89 -17.05 24.71
CA PHE A 39 14.31 -15.71 24.30
C PHE A 39 15.65 -15.27 24.91
N GLY A 40 16.45 -16.23 25.42
CA GLY A 40 17.81 -16.01 25.86
C GLY A 40 18.05 -16.13 27.37
N GLY A 41 17.01 -16.38 28.16
CA GLY A 41 17.13 -16.76 29.57
C GLY A 41 17.66 -15.68 30.54
N LYS A 42 17.75 -14.42 30.11
CA LYS A 42 18.25 -13.31 30.91
C LYS A 42 17.30 -12.12 30.86
N LYS A 43 16.83 -11.70 32.05
CA LYS A 43 16.05 -10.43 32.18
C LYS A 43 16.86 -9.24 31.68
N LEU A 44 16.18 -8.27 31.09
CA LEU A 44 16.74 -6.93 30.88
C LEU A 44 16.68 -6.18 32.23
N THR A 45 17.82 -5.68 32.65
CA THR A 45 18.00 -5.10 34.00
C THR A 45 17.34 -3.75 34.19
N SER A 46 16.98 -3.05 33.10
CA SER A 46 16.27 -1.77 33.18
C SER A 46 15.34 -1.54 32.01
N LEU A 47 14.25 -0.81 32.25
CA LEU A 47 13.32 -0.35 31.24
C LEU A 47 14.00 0.54 30.18
N ALA A 48 15.02 1.31 30.56
CA ALA A 48 15.84 2.10 29.65
C ALA A 48 16.52 1.22 28.58
N THR A 49 16.94 0.01 28.95
CA THR A 49 17.53 -0.94 28.00
C THR A 49 16.48 -1.49 27.04
N VAL A 50 15.25 -1.74 27.51
CA VAL A 50 14.12 -2.13 26.66
C VAL A 50 13.82 -1.01 25.65
N HIS A 51 13.68 0.24 26.12
CA HIS A 51 13.50 1.42 25.29
C HIS A 51 14.56 1.54 24.20
N LYS A 52 15.84 1.35 24.55
CA LYS A 52 16.96 1.39 23.60
C LYS A 52 16.84 0.31 22.52
N HIS A 53 16.48 -0.92 22.88
CA HIS A 53 16.31 -2.00 21.89
C HIS A 53 15.11 -1.77 21.01
N ILE A 54 13.96 -1.39 21.58
CA ILE A 54 12.75 -1.07 20.84
C ILE A 54 12.99 0.10 19.88
N GLY A 55 13.57 1.21 20.34
CA GLY A 55 13.89 2.36 19.47
C GLY A 55 14.91 2.04 18.38
N THR A 56 15.81 1.07 18.62
CA THR A 56 16.73 0.62 17.57
C THR A 56 16.03 -0.29 16.55
N LEU A 57 15.13 -1.17 16.99
CA LEU A 57 14.32 -2.01 16.10
C LEU A 57 13.37 -1.17 15.25
N GLU A 58 12.78 -0.13 15.82
CA GLU A 58 11.93 0.84 15.13
C GLU A 58 12.72 1.58 14.04
N ARG A 59 13.90 2.14 14.38
CA ARG A 59 14.79 2.82 13.44
C ARG A 59 15.30 1.90 12.32
N LYS A 60 15.39 0.60 12.60
CA LYS A 60 15.71 -0.46 11.63
C LYS A 60 14.49 -0.96 10.85
N GLY A 61 13.28 -0.44 11.09
CA GLY A 61 12.06 -0.79 10.37
C GLY A 61 11.43 -2.13 10.75
N PHE A 62 11.84 -2.77 11.85
CA PHE A 62 11.29 -4.06 12.30
C PHE A 62 10.01 -3.93 13.11
N LEU A 63 9.71 -2.73 13.60
CA LEU A 63 8.48 -2.42 14.33
C LEU A 63 8.12 -0.94 14.22
N ARG A 64 6.88 -0.60 14.56
CA ARG A 64 6.36 0.76 14.71
C ARG A 64 5.76 0.92 16.09
N ARG A 65 5.74 2.16 16.60
CA ARG A 65 5.06 2.51 17.85
C ARG A 65 4.09 3.66 17.63
N GLY A 66 2.93 3.61 18.27
CA GLY A 66 2.05 4.77 18.39
C GLY A 66 2.68 5.84 19.29
N TYR A 67 2.60 7.11 18.89
CA TYR A 67 3.11 8.21 19.71
C TYR A 67 2.29 8.33 21.00
N ASN A 68 2.93 8.34 22.16
CA ASN A 68 2.34 8.47 23.49
C ASN A 68 1.28 7.42 23.88
N GLN A 69 1.28 6.24 23.25
CA GLN A 69 0.37 5.15 23.61
C GLN A 69 1.15 3.98 24.22
N SER A 70 0.74 3.56 25.42
CA SER A 70 1.19 2.29 26.00
C SER A 70 0.60 1.12 25.19
N ARG A 71 1.35 0.01 25.04
CA ARG A 71 0.92 -1.20 24.31
C ARG A 71 0.61 -0.96 22.83
N SER A 72 1.41 -0.13 22.15
CA SER A 72 1.21 0.25 20.75
C SER A 72 2.33 -0.23 19.83
N ILE A 73 3.04 -1.28 20.20
CA ILE A 73 4.10 -1.87 19.37
C ILE A 73 3.46 -2.77 18.33
N GLU A 74 3.66 -2.42 17.08
CA GLU A 74 3.26 -3.22 15.92
C GLU A 74 4.53 -3.76 15.24
N ILE A 75 4.55 -5.06 14.97
CA ILE A 75 5.65 -5.67 14.23
C ILE A 75 5.42 -5.38 12.75
N THR A 76 6.38 -4.69 12.15
CA THR A 76 6.38 -4.53 10.70
C THR A 76 6.69 -5.89 10.07
N PRO A 77 5.86 -6.41 9.17
CA PRO A 77 6.19 -7.64 8.44
C PRO A 77 7.59 -7.49 7.86
N LEU A 78 8.48 -8.44 8.16
CA LEU A 78 9.82 -8.43 7.57
C LEU A 78 9.68 -8.34 6.05
N PRO A 79 10.29 -7.35 5.41
CA PRO A 79 10.36 -7.34 3.97
C PRO A 79 11.00 -8.66 3.53
N LYS A 80 10.33 -9.41 2.66
CA LYS A 80 10.93 -10.62 2.07
C LYS A 80 12.24 -10.20 1.39
N PRO A 81 13.35 -10.95 1.54
CA PRO A 81 14.61 -10.62 0.89
C PRO A 81 14.36 -10.48 -0.62
N GLY A 82 14.57 -9.31 -1.15
CA GLY A 82 14.26 -8.92 -2.54
C GLY A 82 13.32 -7.72 -2.72
N ARG A 83 12.60 -7.26 -1.66
CA ARG A 83 11.73 -6.06 -1.72
C ARG A 83 12.33 -4.81 -1.06
N GLU A 84 13.41 -4.94 -0.27
CA GLU A 84 13.98 -3.81 0.50
C GLU A 84 14.62 -2.72 -0.36
N HIS A 85 14.95 -3.00 -1.62
CA HIS A 85 15.60 -2.01 -2.49
C HIS A 85 14.67 -1.26 -3.44
N MET A 86 13.36 -1.55 -3.45
CA MET A 86 12.43 -0.82 -4.34
C MET A 86 11.76 0.40 -3.68
N ILE A 87 11.76 0.51 -2.35
CA ILE A 87 11.15 1.67 -1.67
C ILE A 87 12.17 2.79 -1.41
N GLU A 88 13.47 2.49 -1.30
CA GLU A 88 14.52 3.49 -1.07
C GLU A 88 15.00 4.23 -2.34
N ARG A 89 14.52 3.83 -3.52
CA ARG A 89 14.70 4.60 -4.76
C ARG A 89 13.33 4.90 -5.37
N ALA A 90 12.53 5.66 -4.67
CA ALA A 90 11.52 6.46 -5.34
C ALA A 90 12.27 7.23 -6.43
N VAL A 91 11.95 6.99 -7.69
CA VAL A 91 12.57 7.72 -8.80
C VAL A 91 12.12 9.17 -8.64
N GLU A 92 13.02 9.98 -8.13
CA GLU A 92 12.83 11.42 -8.02
C GLU A 92 13.16 12.03 -9.38
N LEU A 93 12.22 12.74 -9.96
CA LEU A 93 12.38 13.43 -11.23
C LEU A 93 12.28 14.95 -10.98
N PRO A 94 13.21 15.77 -11.54
CA PRO A 94 13.09 17.20 -11.44
C PRO A 94 11.89 17.68 -12.26
N LEU A 95 10.96 18.40 -11.63
CA LEU A 95 9.95 19.17 -12.32
C LEU A 95 10.59 20.49 -12.76
N VAL A 96 10.99 20.54 -14.03
CA VAL A 96 11.76 21.69 -14.56
C VAL A 96 10.84 22.87 -14.91
N GLY A 97 9.54 22.63 -15.08
CA GLY A 97 8.59 23.69 -15.40
C GLY A 97 7.28 23.17 -15.98
N ARG A 98 6.53 24.08 -16.58
CA ARG A 98 5.25 23.79 -17.23
C ARG A 98 5.36 24.08 -18.71
N ILE A 99 4.74 23.25 -19.53
CA ILE A 99 4.58 23.49 -20.97
C ILE A 99 3.10 23.54 -21.33
N ALA A 100 2.75 24.35 -22.31
CA ALA A 100 1.40 24.38 -22.86
C ALA A 100 1.27 23.36 -24.00
N ALA A 101 0.19 22.60 -23.95
CA ALA A 101 -0.23 21.78 -25.09
C ALA A 101 -1.21 22.59 -25.97
N GLY A 102 -0.73 23.67 -26.57
CA GLY A 102 -1.54 24.62 -27.34
C GLY A 102 -0.78 25.91 -27.63
N GLN A 103 -1.31 27.05 -27.18
CA GLN A 103 -0.60 28.32 -27.34
C GLN A 103 0.65 28.34 -26.40
N PRO A 104 1.79 28.91 -26.89
CA PRO A 104 3.00 29.02 -26.08
C PRO A 104 2.76 29.76 -24.77
N LEU A 105 3.29 29.24 -23.67
CA LEU A 105 3.35 29.89 -22.36
C LEU A 105 4.79 30.32 -22.08
N GLU A 106 4.94 31.40 -21.33
CA GLU A 106 6.24 31.80 -20.79
C GLU A 106 6.78 30.68 -19.90
N ALA A 107 8.01 30.23 -20.16
CA ALA A 107 8.65 29.17 -19.40
C ALA A 107 9.04 29.73 -18.01
N LEU A 108 8.31 29.37 -16.98
CA LEU A 108 8.69 29.60 -15.59
C LEU A 108 9.49 28.41 -15.10
N GLU A 109 10.76 28.61 -14.76
CA GLU A 109 11.57 27.59 -14.08
C GLU A 109 11.08 27.43 -12.63
N ASP A 110 10.37 26.35 -12.36
CA ASP A 110 10.01 25.93 -11.01
C ASP A 110 10.79 24.65 -10.67
N LYS A 111 11.83 24.81 -9.87
CA LYS A 111 12.71 23.68 -9.47
C LYS A 111 12.09 22.88 -8.33
N GLN A 112 11.03 22.14 -8.64
CA GLN A 112 10.45 21.17 -7.72
C GLN A 112 10.95 19.76 -8.08
N THR A 113 10.99 18.88 -7.10
CA THR A 113 11.25 17.47 -7.32
C THR A 113 9.96 16.70 -7.13
N ILE A 114 9.60 15.87 -8.11
CA ILE A 114 8.46 14.96 -8.02
C ILE A 114 8.99 13.56 -7.78
N SER A 115 8.56 12.95 -6.70
CA SER A 115 8.76 11.52 -6.47
C SER A 115 7.58 10.74 -7.07
N LEU A 116 7.84 9.69 -7.83
CA LEU A 116 6.76 8.78 -8.25
C LEU A 116 6.07 8.16 -7.03
N GLY A 117 6.74 8.07 -5.88
CA GLY A 117 6.15 7.66 -4.61
C GLY A 117 5.08 8.61 -4.09
N ASP A 118 5.11 9.90 -4.46
CA ASP A 118 4.11 10.89 -4.02
C ASP A 118 2.74 10.66 -4.66
N PHE A 119 2.71 10.02 -5.84
CA PHE A 119 1.48 9.60 -6.50
C PHE A 119 0.89 8.32 -5.90
N VAL A 120 1.66 7.60 -5.07
CA VAL A 120 1.31 6.31 -4.48
C VAL A 120 1.30 6.44 -2.96
N ARG A 121 0.32 7.16 -2.41
CA ARG A 121 0.22 7.42 -0.96
C ARG A 121 -0.24 6.21 -0.13
N SER A 122 -0.75 5.16 -0.78
CA SER A 122 -1.22 3.93 -0.13
C SER A 122 -0.17 2.83 -0.19
N GLN A 123 -0.06 2.05 0.89
CA GLN A 123 0.85 0.88 0.93
C GLN A 123 0.31 -0.32 0.14
N ASN A 124 -0.99 -0.32 -0.20
CA ASN A 124 -1.65 -1.40 -0.90
C ASN A 124 -1.96 -1.00 -2.35
N VAL A 125 -0.90 -0.87 -3.14
CA VAL A 125 -0.99 -0.48 -4.54
C VAL A 125 -0.39 -1.57 -5.42
N PHE A 126 -1.00 -1.82 -6.57
CA PHE A 126 -0.49 -2.72 -7.60
C PHE A 126 -0.71 -2.11 -8.98
N VAL A 127 -0.05 -2.66 -9.98
CA VAL A 127 -0.13 -2.17 -11.35
C VAL A 127 -0.66 -3.27 -12.25
N LEU A 128 -1.55 -2.92 -13.17
CA LEU A 128 -2.05 -3.80 -14.22
C LEU A 128 -1.79 -3.18 -15.58
N GLN A 129 -1.49 -4.02 -16.57
CA GLN A 129 -1.46 -3.60 -17.95
C GLN A 129 -2.86 -3.72 -18.56
N VAL A 130 -3.29 -2.65 -19.21
CA VAL A 130 -4.59 -2.58 -19.91
C VAL A 130 -4.52 -3.36 -21.20
N LYS A 131 -5.57 -4.14 -21.49
CA LYS A 131 -5.78 -4.78 -22.77
C LYS A 131 -7.15 -4.41 -23.30
N GLY A 132 -7.17 -3.91 -24.54
CA GLY A 132 -8.39 -3.45 -25.21
C GLY A 132 -8.72 -1.98 -24.96
N ASP A 133 -9.77 -1.49 -25.56
CA ASP A 133 -10.13 -0.08 -25.72
C ASP A 133 -11.46 0.31 -25.06
N SER A 134 -11.91 -0.49 -24.10
CA SER A 134 -13.17 -0.24 -23.40
C SER A 134 -13.17 1.03 -22.53
N MET A 135 -12.00 1.66 -22.31
CA MET A 135 -11.83 2.88 -21.51
C MET A 135 -11.18 4.02 -22.31
N ARG A 136 -11.21 3.95 -23.65
CA ARG A 136 -10.52 4.90 -24.52
C ARG A 136 -11.04 6.35 -24.41
N ASP A 137 -12.34 6.54 -24.14
CA ASP A 137 -12.94 7.86 -24.01
C ASP A 137 -12.53 8.53 -22.67
N ASP A 138 -12.02 7.76 -21.70
CA ASP A 138 -11.32 8.21 -20.51
C ASP A 138 -9.80 8.30 -20.71
N HIS A 139 -9.33 8.23 -21.97
CA HIS A 139 -7.92 8.27 -22.36
C HIS A 139 -7.05 7.15 -21.78
N ILE A 140 -7.64 6.03 -21.38
CA ILE A 140 -6.94 4.80 -21.01
C ILE A 140 -6.97 3.87 -22.21
N LEU A 141 -5.79 3.62 -22.80
CA LEU A 141 -5.62 2.88 -24.04
C LEU A 141 -5.02 1.50 -23.83
N ASP A 142 -5.12 0.67 -24.86
CA ASP A 142 -4.44 -0.61 -24.91
C ASP A 142 -2.93 -0.47 -24.68
N GLY A 143 -2.35 -1.30 -23.85
CA GLY A 143 -0.94 -1.26 -23.49
C GLY A 143 -0.58 -0.33 -22.33
N ASP A 144 -1.46 0.54 -21.87
CA ASP A 144 -1.24 1.40 -20.69
C ASP A 144 -1.03 0.57 -19.42
N TYR A 145 -0.34 1.17 -18.46
CA TYR A 145 -0.25 0.66 -17.11
C TYR A 145 -1.12 1.50 -16.19
N VAL A 146 -2.07 0.87 -15.51
CA VAL A 146 -2.92 1.53 -14.51
C VAL A 146 -2.42 1.21 -13.12
N VAL A 147 -2.28 2.25 -12.32
CA VAL A 147 -1.92 2.15 -10.89
C VAL A 147 -3.20 2.03 -10.10
N ILE A 148 -3.33 0.96 -9.33
CA ILE A 148 -4.54 0.57 -8.62
C ILE A 148 -4.29 0.63 -7.12
N GLU A 149 -5.11 1.40 -6.40
CA GLU A 149 -5.21 1.31 -4.95
C GLU A 149 -6.18 0.18 -4.58
N GLN A 150 -5.71 -0.79 -3.81
CA GLN A 150 -6.54 -1.91 -3.36
C GLN A 150 -7.72 -1.40 -2.52
N SER A 151 -8.94 -1.75 -2.92
CA SER A 151 -10.19 -1.39 -2.24
C SER A 151 -11.26 -2.42 -2.55
N HIS A 152 -12.12 -2.69 -1.57
CA HIS A 152 -13.28 -3.56 -1.77
C HIS A 152 -14.58 -2.76 -1.93
N VAL A 153 -14.48 -1.43 -1.90
CA VAL A 153 -15.61 -0.50 -2.07
C VAL A 153 -15.27 0.55 -3.12
N ALA A 154 -16.29 1.00 -3.83
CA ALA A 154 -16.17 2.06 -4.82
C ALA A 154 -17.36 3.01 -4.75
N ASN A 155 -17.11 4.27 -5.09
CA ASN A 155 -18.14 5.29 -5.28
C ASN A 155 -18.60 5.34 -6.75
N PRO A 156 -19.84 5.74 -7.01
CA PRO A 156 -20.32 5.95 -8.38
C PRO A 156 -19.40 6.88 -9.18
N GLY A 157 -19.04 6.47 -10.40
CA GLY A 157 -18.16 7.20 -11.30
C GLY A 157 -16.66 6.87 -11.15
N GLU A 158 -16.21 6.21 -10.07
CA GLU A 158 -14.82 5.77 -9.96
C GLU A 158 -14.48 4.69 -10.99
N ILE A 159 -13.27 4.74 -11.53
CA ILE A 159 -12.73 3.69 -12.41
C ILE A 159 -12.17 2.58 -11.54
N VAL A 160 -12.68 1.38 -11.70
CA VAL A 160 -12.35 0.23 -10.84
C VAL A 160 -11.89 -0.97 -11.64
N VAL A 161 -11.08 -1.79 -10.98
CA VAL A 161 -10.88 -3.19 -11.38
C VAL A 161 -11.91 -4.03 -10.62
N ALA A 162 -12.78 -4.70 -11.37
CA ALA A 162 -13.80 -5.58 -10.83
C ALA A 162 -13.64 -7.00 -11.36
N LEU A 163 -13.86 -7.99 -10.50
CA LEU A 163 -14.07 -9.39 -10.88
C LEU A 163 -15.57 -9.64 -11.01
N ILE A 164 -15.96 -10.28 -12.10
CA ILE A 164 -17.34 -10.73 -12.37
C ILE A 164 -17.35 -12.24 -12.32
N GLY A 165 -18.28 -12.83 -11.58
CA GLY A 165 -18.39 -14.30 -11.46
C GLY A 165 -17.19 -14.99 -10.81
N GLY A 166 -16.21 -14.25 -10.33
CA GLY A 166 -15.00 -14.75 -9.67
C GLY A 166 -13.75 -14.82 -10.55
N ASP A 167 -13.89 -14.89 -11.88
CA ASP A 167 -12.76 -15.20 -12.78
C ASP A 167 -12.47 -14.10 -13.82
N GLU A 168 -13.45 -13.27 -14.16
CA GLU A 168 -13.31 -12.26 -15.21
C GLU A 168 -12.97 -10.89 -14.64
N ALA A 169 -11.70 -10.45 -14.79
CA ALA A 169 -11.26 -9.12 -14.40
C ALA A 169 -11.57 -8.09 -15.50
N THR A 170 -12.16 -6.97 -15.13
CA THR A 170 -12.45 -5.87 -16.06
C THR A 170 -12.16 -4.51 -15.45
N LEU A 171 -11.82 -3.54 -16.32
CA LEU A 171 -11.63 -2.12 -15.97
C LEU A 171 -12.82 -1.32 -16.51
N LYS A 172 -13.61 -0.72 -15.61
CA LYS A 172 -14.83 0.02 -15.96
C LYS A 172 -15.10 1.12 -14.94
N ARG A 173 -15.99 2.07 -15.29
CA ARG A 173 -16.59 2.97 -14.32
C ARG A 173 -17.68 2.23 -13.53
N PHE A 174 -17.62 2.36 -12.24
CA PHE A 174 -18.56 1.75 -11.30
C PHE A 174 -19.78 2.64 -11.10
N TYR A 175 -20.98 2.04 -11.15
CA TYR A 175 -22.23 2.69 -10.77
C TYR A 175 -23.14 1.69 -10.04
N ARG A 176 -23.97 2.21 -9.15
CA ARG A 176 -25.07 1.42 -8.55
C ARG A 176 -26.30 1.59 -9.43
N GLU A 177 -26.93 0.48 -9.80
CA GLU A 177 -28.10 0.44 -10.69
C GLU A 177 -29.30 -0.12 -9.91
N GLY A 178 -29.97 0.75 -9.13
CA GLY A 178 -31.08 0.33 -8.28
C GLY A 178 -30.69 -0.63 -7.15
N PRO A 179 -31.70 -1.30 -6.54
CA PRO A 179 -31.43 -2.22 -5.44
C PRO A 179 -30.74 -3.51 -5.93
N GLY A 180 -29.56 -3.79 -5.36
CA GLY A 180 -28.85 -5.05 -5.56
C GLY A 180 -28.18 -5.25 -6.90
N LYS A 181 -28.09 -4.22 -7.76
CA LYS A 181 -27.40 -4.30 -9.05
C LYS A 181 -26.24 -3.29 -9.17
N VAL A 182 -25.25 -3.67 -9.92
CA VAL A 182 -24.08 -2.86 -10.27
C VAL A 182 -24.05 -2.72 -11.80
N ARG A 183 -23.76 -1.50 -12.27
CA ARG A 183 -23.45 -1.21 -13.65
C ARG A 183 -21.96 -0.89 -13.78
N LEU A 184 -21.28 -1.66 -14.60
CA LEU A 184 -19.89 -1.47 -14.99
C LEU A 184 -19.88 -0.85 -16.38
N GLN A 185 -19.67 0.46 -16.42
CA GLN A 185 -19.79 1.28 -17.62
C GLN A 185 -18.44 1.38 -18.34
N PRO A 186 -18.32 0.94 -19.59
CA PRO A 186 -17.16 1.26 -20.40
C PRO A 186 -17.13 2.76 -20.72
N ALA A 187 -15.95 3.33 -20.81
CA ALA A 187 -15.71 4.64 -21.40
C ALA A 187 -15.36 4.46 -22.88
N ASN A 188 -16.32 3.92 -23.61
CA ASN A 188 -16.27 3.70 -25.05
C ASN A 188 -17.72 3.72 -25.56
N SER A 189 -18.04 4.70 -26.39
CA SER A 189 -19.40 4.91 -26.93
C SER A 189 -19.92 3.76 -27.80
N GLN A 190 -19.03 2.85 -28.24
CA GLN A 190 -19.39 1.69 -29.05
C GLN A 190 -19.64 0.41 -28.22
N MET A 191 -19.50 0.50 -26.88
CA MET A 191 -19.63 -0.65 -25.99
C MET A 191 -20.80 -0.47 -25.01
N GLU A 192 -21.59 -1.52 -24.86
CA GLU A 192 -22.70 -1.54 -23.91
C GLU A 192 -22.20 -1.73 -22.48
N PRO A 193 -22.90 -1.17 -21.49
CA PRO A 193 -22.59 -1.38 -20.09
C PRO A 193 -22.93 -2.81 -19.63
N ILE A 194 -22.15 -3.32 -18.68
CA ILE A 194 -22.40 -4.61 -18.05
C ILE A 194 -23.23 -4.36 -16.79
N VAL A 195 -24.46 -4.87 -16.73
CA VAL A 195 -25.33 -4.77 -15.57
C VAL A 195 -25.51 -6.16 -14.97
N VAL A 196 -25.05 -6.33 -13.72
CA VAL A 196 -25.02 -7.62 -13.05
C VAL A 196 -25.46 -7.48 -11.57
N PRO A 197 -25.90 -8.57 -10.92
CA PRO A 197 -26.15 -8.55 -9.48
C PRO A 197 -24.89 -8.10 -8.70
N ALA A 198 -25.08 -7.29 -7.67
CA ALA A 198 -23.97 -6.82 -6.85
C ALA A 198 -23.23 -7.97 -6.14
N ALA A 199 -23.89 -9.09 -5.91
CA ALA A 199 -23.29 -10.29 -5.31
C ALA A 199 -22.25 -10.96 -6.23
N ASP A 200 -22.36 -10.76 -7.55
CA ASP A 200 -21.49 -11.36 -8.55
C ASP A 200 -20.28 -10.46 -8.89
N VAL A 201 -20.21 -9.26 -8.28
CA VAL A 201 -19.12 -8.29 -8.52
C VAL A 201 -18.27 -8.13 -7.27
N LYS A 202 -16.96 -8.33 -7.43
CA LYS A 202 -15.97 -8.09 -6.40
C LYS A 202 -15.00 -7.01 -6.83
N ILE A 203 -15.07 -5.85 -6.19
CA ILE A 203 -14.11 -4.76 -6.43
C ILE A 203 -12.74 -5.18 -5.89
N GLN A 204 -11.71 -5.05 -6.73
CA GLN A 204 -10.30 -5.34 -6.39
C GLN A 204 -9.53 -4.07 -6.04
N GLY A 205 -9.93 -2.93 -6.63
CA GLY A 205 -9.30 -1.66 -6.38
C GLY A 205 -9.79 -0.56 -7.31
N LYS A 206 -9.29 0.65 -7.05
CA LYS A 206 -9.60 1.89 -7.78
C LYS A 206 -8.37 2.37 -8.54
N VAL A 207 -8.56 2.89 -9.74
CA VAL A 207 -7.49 3.55 -10.50
C VAL A 207 -7.13 4.87 -9.83
N ILE A 208 -5.85 5.06 -9.53
CA ILE A 208 -5.29 6.30 -8.98
C ILE A 208 -4.29 6.97 -9.93
N GLY A 209 -3.87 6.27 -10.99
CA GLY A 209 -2.96 6.82 -11.98
C GLY A 209 -2.86 5.95 -13.22
N VAL A 210 -2.39 6.56 -14.31
CA VAL A 210 -2.11 5.89 -15.59
C VAL A 210 -0.69 6.25 -16.01
N LEU A 211 0.06 5.25 -16.44
CA LEU A 211 1.42 5.40 -16.97
C LEU A 211 1.45 4.88 -18.40
N ARG A 212 2.00 5.67 -19.32
CA ARG A 212 2.19 5.29 -20.70
C ARG A 212 3.64 5.47 -21.11
N LYS A 213 4.17 4.46 -21.78
CA LYS A 213 5.49 4.51 -22.40
C LYS A 213 5.27 4.64 -23.93
N TYR A 214 5.92 5.62 -24.51
CA TYR A 214 5.96 5.84 -25.96
C TYR A 214 7.19 5.20 -26.59
#